data_b320c88c915eb007b6ee96ebf83d5228
#
_entry.id   b320c88c915eb007b6ee96ebf83d5228
#
_cell.length_a   1.000
_cell.length_b   1.000
_cell.length_c   1.000
_cell.angle_alpha   90.00
_cell.angle_beta   90.00
_cell.angle_gamma   90.00
#
_symmetry.space_group_name_H-M   'P 1'
#
loop_
_entity.id
_entity.type
_entity.pdbx_description
1 polymer ?
#
loop_
_entity_poly.entity_id
_entity_poly.type
_entity_poly.pdbx_seq_one_letter_code
_entity_poly.pdbx_strand_id
1 'polypeptide(L)'
;MGIGIEKIGFYTPNKVLYLEDLAQARHVDPNKFRVGIGQDEMSVSDGSQDCVSMAINATLDYLSDADRAKVGLLILGTESGVDQSKSASLFVKSALKLPNNLRTFEVKEACFGLTAGVAIAHDYIQTHPEKTAIVIGSDLARYGLKTPGEPTQGAGSISLMISNHPRLIQFEPGHASYSEDIDDFWRPDDQLFPLVSGKYSTESYLKFFKKTFQAYKDSCGLNTSDFKAICYHLPFTKMGFKANEIACDHQPAAIQERLRTNFTLSAKYTRRVGNIYTGSLWLSFLSLVKNGTFELDDRIGFFSYGSGAVAEFFSAKV
;
A
#
# COMPACT_ATOMS: atom_id res chain seq x y z
N MET A 1 -6.22 24.05 -9.34
CA MET A 1 -5.25 23.01 -9.67
C MET A 1 -5.37 21.94 -8.60
N GLY A 2 -5.48 20.69 -8.99
CA GLY A 2 -5.62 19.58 -8.04
C GLY A 2 -4.27 19.02 -7.61
N ILE A 3 -4.21 18.40 -6.45
CA ILE A 3 -3.01 17.71 -5.96
C ILE A 3 -3.20 16.21 -6.18
N GLY A 4 -2.15 15.52 -6.58
CA GLY A 4 -2.25 14.08 -6.81
C GLY A 4 -0.91 13.44 -7.13
N ILE A 5 -0.97 12.22 -7.64
CA ILE A 5 0.21 11.45 -8.01
C ILE A 5 0.67 11.83 -9.42
N GLU A 6 1.89 12.35 -9.50
CA GLU A 6 2.54 12.66 -10.77
C GLU A 6 3.30 11.46 -11.32
N LYS A 7 4.02 10.73 -10.48
CA LYS A 7 4.83 9.58 -10.85
C LYS A 7 4.75 8.50 -9.79
N ILE A 8 4.91 7.25 -10.21
CA ILE A 8 4.99 6.07 -9.35
C ILE A 8 6.12 5.18 -9.80
N GLY A 9 6.94 4.71 -8.86
CA GLY A 9 8.00 3.75 -9.09
C GLY A 9 7.84 2.54 -8.17
N PHE A 10 8.37 1.41 -8.60
CA PHE A 10 8.27 0.15 -7.89
C PHE A 10 9.59 -0.61 -7.95
N TYR A 11 9.94 -1.24 -6.85
CA TYR A 11 11.06 -2.17 -6.79
C TYR A 11 10.72 -3.37 -5.91
N THR A 12 11.15 -4.54 -6.35
CA THR A 12 11.09 -5.78 -5.57
C THR A 12 12.39 -6.57 -5.77
N PRO A 13 12.85 -7.33 -4.76
CA PRO A 13 14.00 -8.23 -4.95
C PRO A 13 13.80 -9.17 -6.14
N ASN A 14 14.91 -9.56 -6.76
CA ASN A 14 14.92 -10.42 -7.94
C ASN A 14 14.84 -11.93 -7.64
N LYS A 15 14.75 -12.31 -6.37
CA LYS A 15 14.46 -13.69 -5.97
C LYS A 15 12.98 -13.88 -5.67
N VAL A 16 12.47 -15.00 -6.12
CA VAL A 16 11.08 -15.39 -5.92
C VAL A 16 11.00 -16.78 -5.31
N LEU A 17 10.05 -16.99 -4.41
CA LEU A 17 9.66 -18.30 -3.91
C LEU A 17 8.25 -18.62 -4.44
N TYR A 18 8.14 -19.71 -5.19
CA TYR A 18 6.84 -20.23 -5.60
C TYR A 18 6.13 -20.86 -4.40
N LEU A 19 4.88 -20.49 -4.17
CA LEU A 19 4.14 -20.99 -3.01
C LEU A 19 3.78 -22.49 -3.16
N GLU A 20 3.81 -23.04 -4.36
CA GLU A 20 3.73 -24.47 -4.60
C GLU A 20 4.92 -25.22 -3.98
N ASP A 21 6.15 -24.70 -4.17
CA ASP A 21 7.37 -25.27 -3.57
C ASP A 21 7.32 -25.12 -2.04
N LEU A 22 6.84 -23.97 -1.54
CA LEU A 22 6.64 -23.78 -0.10
C LEU A 22 5.63 -24.79 0.46
N ALA A 23 4.51 -25.02 -0.22
CA ALA A 23 3.50 -25.98 0.19
C ALA A 23 4.07 -27.40 0.27
N GLN A 24 4.87 -27.81 -0.72
CA GLN A 24 5.58 -29.08 -0.70
C GLN A 24 6.53 -29.17 0.51
N ALA A 25 7.34 -28.13 0.75
CA ALA A 25 8.29 -28.08 1.88
C ALA A 25 7.59 -28.03 3.26
N ARG A 26 6.32 -27.65 3.32
CA ARG A 26 5.50 -27.62 4.54
C ARG A 26 4.53 -28.80 4.65
N HIS A 27 4.52 -29.71 3.67
CA HIS A 27 3.61 -30.86 3.60
C HIS A 27 2.12 -30.47 3.69
N VAL A 28 1.75 -29.38 2.98
CA VAL A 28 0.38 -28.90 2.90
C VAL A 28 -0.12 -28.89 1.45
N ASP A 29 -1.45 -28.93 1.28
CA ASP A 29 -2.06 -28.78 -0.05
C ASP A 29 -1.74 -27.38 -0.63
N PRO A 30 -1.15 -27.26 -1.83
CA PRO A 30 -0.87 -25.97 -2.49
C PRO A 30 -2.11 -25.07 -2.63
N ASN A 31 -3.30 -25.64 -2.74
CA ASN A 31 -4.55 -24.89 -2.82
C ASN A 31 -4.86 -24.07 -1.56
N LYS A 32 -4.28 -24.40 -0.40
CA LYS A 32 -4.36 -23.55 0.79
C LYS A 32 -3.78 -22.16 0.54
N PHE A 33 -2.72 -22.08 -0.29
CA PHE A 33 -2.08 -20.80 -0.62
C PHE A 33 -2.70 -20.19 -1.88
N ARG A 34 -2.79 -20.96 -2.95
CA ARG A 34 -3.26 -20.47 -4.24
C ARG A 34 -4.73 -20.03 -4.22
N VAL A 35 -5.61 -20.81 -3.61
CA VAL A 35 -7.06 -20.57 -3.53
C VAL A 35 -7.44 -19.96 -2.18
N GLY A 36 -6.90 -20.50 -1.09
CA GLY A 36 -7.27 -20.11 0.27
C GLY A 36 -6.90 -18.66 0.62
N ILE A 37 -5.68 -18.22 0.28
CA ILE A 37 -5.22 -16.84 0.50
C ILE A 37 -5.04 -16.05 -0.79
N GLY A 38 -5.04 -16.71 -1.95
CA GLY A 38 -4.96 -16.07 -3.25
C GLY A 38 -3.54 -15.63 -3.61
N GLN A 39 -2.52 -16.38 -3.20
CA GLN A 39 -1.10 -16.09 -3.48
C GLN A 39 -0.48 -17.21 -4.33
N ASP A 40 0.34 -16.85 -5.31
CA ASP A 40 1.03 -17.78 -6.19
C ASP A 40 2.55 -17.79 -5.91
N GLU A 41 3.11 -16.64 -5.60
CA GLU A 41 4.53 -16.40 -5.39
C GLU A 41 4.75 -15.40 -4.26
N MET A 42 5.96 -15.33 -3.72
CA MET A 42 6.42 -14.21 -2.90
C MET A 42 7.81 -13.77 -3.32
N SER A 43 8.06 -12.45 -3.25
CA SER A 43 9.39 -11.89 -3.42
C SER A 43 10.21 -12.10 -2.15
N VAL A 44 11.50 -12.42 -2.31
CA VAL A 44 12.40 -12.74 -1.20
C VAL A 44 13.70 -11.95 -1.34
N SER A 45 14.07 -11.22 -0.29
CA SER A 45 15.42 -10.64 -0.18
C SER A 45 16.42 -11.72 0.19
N ASP A 46 17.61 -11.66 -0.38
CA ASP A 46 18.74 -12.54 -0.04
C ASP A 46 19.62 -11.99 1.09
N GLY A 47 19.15 -10.94 1.77
CA GLY A 47 19.91 -10.27 2.83
C GLY A 47 20.82 -9.13 2.35
N SER A 48 21.03 -8.98 1.05
CA SER A 48 21.77 -7.84 0.46
C SER A 48 20.90 -6.59 0.28
N GLN A 49 19.59 -6.72 0.50
CA GLN A 49 18.59 -5.66 0.30
C GLN A 49 17.76 -5.47 1.57
N ASP A 50 17.58 -4.22 1.92
CA ASP A 50 16.77 -3.75 3.04
C ASP A 50 15.73 -2.72 2.58
N CYS A 51 14.96 -2.17 3.51
CA CYS A 51 13.95 -1.16 3.19
C CYS A 51 14.58 0.09 2.56
N VAL A 52 15.81 0.46 2.91
CA VAL A 52 16.51 1.64 2.38
C VAL A 52 16.90 1.42 0.91
N SER A 53 17.57 0.32 0.62
CA SER A 53 18.03 0.01 -0.75
C SER A 53 16.86 -0.19 -1.72
N MET A 54 15.77 -0.82 -1.27
CA MET A 54 14.56 -0.96 -2.08
C MET A 54 13.87 0.40 -2.31
N ALA A 55 13.80 1.26 -1.29
CA ALA A 55 13.25 2.61 -1.41
C ALA A 55 14.01 3.46 -2.43
N ILE A 56 15.36 3.38 -2.40
CA ILE A 56 16.23 4.06 -3.37
C ILE A 56 15.91 3.58 -4.79
N ASN A 57 15.90 2.26 -5.02
CA ASN A 57 15.67 1.71 -6.35
C ASN A 57 14.27 2.03 -6.90
N ALA A 58 13.23 1.94 -6.06
CA ALA A 58 11.87 2.32 -6.46
C ALA A 58 11.78 3.81 -6.87
N THR A 59 12.54 4.68 -6.21
CA THR A 59 12.54 6.12 -6.52
C THR A 59 13.37 6.43 -7.77
N LEU A 60 14.50 5.75 -7.97
CA LEU A 60 15.35 5.91 -9.16
C LEU A 60 14.65 5.51 -10.45
N ASP A 61 13.62 4.68 -10.38
CA ASP A 61 12.81 4.25 -11.54
C ASP A 61 12.22 5.45 -12.32
N TYR A 62 11.95 6.57 -11.64
CA TYR A 62 11.37 7.75 -12.28
C TYR A 62 12.12 9.08 -12.03
N LEU A 63 13.06 9.13 -11.09
CA LEU A 63 13.64 10.37 -10.58
C LEU A 63 14.69 10.97 -11.52
N SER A 64 14.38 12.11 -12.14
CA SER A 64 15.34 12.90 -12.95
C SER A 64 16.07 13.96 -12.11
N ASP A 65 17.12 14.58 -12.67
CA ASP A 65 17.82 15.69 -12.03
C ASP A 65 16.93 16.93 -11.85
N ALA A 66 16.02 17.16 -12.80
CA ALA A 66 15.04 18.23 -12.71
C ALA A 66 14.03 18.02 -11.56
N ASP A 67 13.66 16.75 -11.31
CA ASP A 67 12.79 16.41 -10.19
C ASP A 67 13.48 16.67 -8.85
N ARG A 68 14.77 16.23 -8.71
CA ARG A 68 15.54 16.40 -7.47
C ARG A 68 15.54 17.85 -6.96
N ALA A 69 15.69 18.81 -7.86
CA ALA A 69 15.72 20.22 -7.51
C ALA A 69 14.41 20.76 -6.92
N LYS A 70 13.28 20.10 -7.23
CA LYS A 70 11.94 20.50 -6.78
C LYS A 70 11.51 19.83 -5.48
N VAL A 71 12.16 18.74 -5.08
CA VAL A 71 11.74 17.98 -3.88
C VAL A 71 11.92 18.84 -2.64
N GLY A 72 10.82 19.09 -1.93
CA GLY A 72 10.80 19.83 -0.67
C GLY A 72 10.43 18.95 0.53
N LEU A 73 9.89 17.75 0.28
CA LEU A 73 9.49 16.81 1.31
C LEU A 73 9.82 15.37 0.87
N LEU A 74 10.42 14.58 1.77
CA LEU A 74 10.62 13.14 1.61
C LEU A 74 10.08 12.42 2.86
N ILE A 75 9.14 11.53 2.69
CA ILE A 75 8.60 10.70 3.78
C ILE A 75 8.81 9.24 3.44
N LEU A 76 9.26 8.46 4.43
CA LEU A 76 9.35 7.00 4.34
C LEU A 76 8.38 6.38 5.36
N GLY A 77 7.39 5.63 4.89
CA GLY A 77 6.57 4.75 5.71
C GLY A 77 7.19 3.35 5.73
N THR A 78 7.43 2.78 6.91
CA THR A 78 8.02 1.44 7.02
C THR A 78 7.74 0.80 8.38
N GLU A 79 7.57 -0.52 8.38
CA GLU A 79 7.64 -1.40 9.56
C GLU A 79 9.00 -2.11 9.67
N SER A 80 9.90 -1.85 8.71
CA SER A 80 11.20 -2.52 8.55
C SER A 80 12.36 -1.56 8.78
N GLY A 81 12.17 -0.56 9.67
CA GLY A 81 13.17 0.45 9.99
C GLY A 81 14.53 -0.16 10.38
N VAL A 82 15.61 0.56 10.08
CA VAL A 82 17.01 0.11 10.26
C VAL A 82 17.66 0.71 11.51
N ASP A 83 17.05 1.71 12.12
CA ASP A 83 17.55 2.42 13.30
C ASP A 83 16.37 2.93 14.13
N GLN A 84 16.46 2.88 15.47
CA GLN A 84 15.37 3.28 16.36
C GLN A 84 15.29 4.80 16.56
N SER A 85 16.29 5.56 16.12
CA SER A 85 16.41 7.00 16.33
C SER A 85 16.61 7.76 15.03
N LYS A 86 17.56 7.34 14.19
CA LYS A 86 17.84 7.95 12.88
C LYS A 86 16.88 7.40 11.85
N SER A 87 16.08 8.29 11.26
CA SER A 87 15.15 7.93 10.18
C SER A 87 15.85 7.30 8.98
N ALA A 88 15.31 6.19 8.48
CA ALA A 88 15.76 5.54 7.25
C ALA A 88 15.65 6.47 6.02
N SER A 89 14.74 7.46 6.05
CA SER A 89 14.61 8.46 4.99
C SER A 89 15.87 9.32 4.79
N LEU A 90 16.70 9.48 5.81
CA LEU A 90 17.97 10.24 5.68
C LEU A 90 19.01 9.48 4.85
N PHE A 91 19.04 8.14 4.95
CA PHE A 91 19.90 7.32 4.08
C PHE A 91 19.41 7.39 2.63
N VAL A 92 18.09 7.28 2.41
CA VAL A 92 17.45 7.41 1.09
C VAL A 92 17.73 8.79 0.48
N LYS A 93 17.52 9.88 1.26
CA LYS A 93 17.84 11.26 0.83
C LYS A 93 19.26 11.38 0.33
N SER A 94 20.22 10.88 1.09
CA SER A 94 21.65 10.97 0.77
C SER A 94 21.98 10.21 -0.52
N ALA A 95 21.51 8.97 -0.65
CA ALA A 95 21.76 8.14 -1.83
C ALA A 95 21.14 8.71 -3.11
N LEU A 96 19.93 9.29 -3.00
CA LEU A 96 19.24 9.95 -4.10
C LEU A 96 19.81 11.33 -4.43
N LYS A 97 20.80 11.82 -3.68
CA LYS A 97 21.41 13.16 -3.84
C LYS A 97 20.37 14.29 -3.80
N LEU A 98 19.38 14.18 -2.92
CA LEU A 98 18.38 15.23 -2.74
C LEU A 98 18.96 16.43 -1.96
N PRO A 99 18.43 17.64 -2.15
CA PRO A 99 18.97 18.86 -1.55
C PRO A 99 18.89 18.82 -0.01
N ASN A 100 19.76 19.58 0.67
CA ASN A 100 19.80 19.60 2.13
C ASN A 100 18.67 20.40 2.77
N ASN A 101 18.03 21.29 2.03
CA ASN A 101 16.96 22.15 2.51
C ASN A 101 15.55 21.55 2.34
N LEU A 102 15.43 20.23 2.26
CA LEU A 102 14.14 19.55 2.28
C LEU A 102 13.82 19.05 3.70
N ARG A 103 12.53 18.89 3.98
CA ARG A 103 12.04 18.21 5.19
C ARG A 103 12.01 16.70 4.93
N THR A 104 12.51 15.90 5.90
CA THR A 104 12.46 14.42 5.77
C THR A 104 12.30 13.75 7.13
N PHE A 105 11.52 12.69 7.17
CA PHE A 105 11.29 11.87 8.35
C PHE A 105 10.67 10.52 7.97
N GLU A 106 10.57 9.63 8.96
CA GLU A 106 9.95 8.31 8.84
C GLU A 106 8.61 8.28 9.58
N VAL A 107 7.65 7.52 9.07
CA VAL A 107 6.34 7.30 9.69
C VAL A 107 6.17 5.83 10.01
N LYS A 108 5.77 5.55 11.26
CA LYS A 108 5.40 4.22 11.72
C LYS A 108 3.92 4.21 12.13
N GLU A 109 3.11 3.48 11.41
CA GLU A 109 1.74 3.10 11.73
C GLU A 109 1.37 1.84 10.95
N ALA A 110 2.07 0.75 11.26
CA ALA A 110 1.92 -0.51 10.55
C ALA A 110 1.81 -0.28 9.02
N CYS A 111 0.93 -1.00 8.35
CA CYS A 111 0.77 -0.90 6.90
C CYS A 111 0.14 0.43 6.40
N PHE A 112 -0.32 1.30 7.30
CA PHE A 112 -0.87 2.62 6.96
C PHE A 112 0.19 3.68 6.68
N GLY A 113 1.45 3.45 7.06
CA GLY A 113 2.52 4.46 7.06
C GLY A 113 2.72 5.22 5.74
N LEU A 114 2.65 4.56 4.57
CA LEU A 114 2.73 5.26 3.28
C LEU A 114 1.51 6.16 3.05
N THR A 115 0.32 5.70 3.37
CA THR A 115 -0.91 6.50 3.20
C THR A 115 -0.92 7.70 4.13
N ALA A 116 -0.47 7.57 5.38
CA ALA A 116 -0.25 8.71 6.28
C ALA A 116 0.72 9.73 5.67
N GLY A 117 1.81 9.24 5.07
CA GLY A 117 2.76 10.08 4.34
C GLY A 117 2.13 10.79 3.16
N VAL A 118 1.22 10.15 2.43
CA VAL A 118 0.48 10.77 1.30
C VAL A 118 -0.42 11.91 1.80
N ALA A 119 -1.14 11.72 2.90
CA ALA A 119 -1.96 12.78 3.49
C ALA A 119 -1.11 13.99 3.91
N ILE A 120 0.02 13.77 4.60
CA ILE A 120 0.95 14.84 4.97
C ILE A 120 1.55 15.54 3.73
N ALA A 121 1.88 14.78 2.69
CA ALA A 121 2.41 15.33 1.45
C ALA A 121 1.36 16.16 0.70
N HIS A 122 0.11 15.74 0.70
CA HIS A 122 -1.00 16.53 0.14
C HIS A 122 -1.09 17.90 0.80
N ASP A 123 -1.12 17.98 2.14
CA ASP A 123 -1.17 19.23 2.89
C ASP A 123 0.10 20.10 2.68
N TYR A 124 1.26 19.43 2.57
CA TYR A 124 2.51 20.13 2.26
C TYR A 124 2.45 20.83 0.90
N ILE A 125 1.99 20.12 -0.14
CA ILE A 125 1.89 20.71 -1.50
C ILE A 125 0.84 21.82 -1.57
N GLN A 126 -0.23 21.78 -0.78
CA GLN A 126 -1.19 22.88 -0.70
C GLN A 126 -0.52 24.21 -0.30
N THR A 127 0.45 24.14 0.59
CA THR A 127 1.18 25.32 1.08
C THR A 127 2.48 25.61 0.34
N HIS A 128 2.98 24.68 -0.46
CA HIS A 128 4.21 24.77 -1.25
C HIS A 128 3.99 24.28 -2.69
N PRO A 129 3.14 24.99 -3.47
CA PRO A 129 2.72 24.49 -4.79
C PRO A 129 3.86 24.43 -5.81
N GLU A 130 4.97 25.10 -5.59
CA GLU A 130 6.18 25.06 -6.45
C GLU A 130 7.07 23.83 -6.16
N LYS A 131 6.78 23.07 -5.10
CA LYS A 131 7.53 21.89 -4.69
C LYS A 131 6.86 20.59 -5.12
N THR A 132 7.63 19.53 -4.97
CA THR A 132 7.11 18.15 -5.03
C THR A 132 7.43 17.43 -3.72
N ALA A 133 6.64 16.42 -3.40
CA ALA A 133 6.89 15.52 -2.28
C ALA A 133 7.13 14.11 -2.81
N ILE A 134 8.12 13.41 -2.23
CA ILE A 134 8.34 11.98 -2.45
C ILE A 134 7.86 11.24 -1.20
N VAL A 135 6.96 10.30 -1.38
CA VAL A 135 6.45 9.44 -0.29
C VAL A 135 6.69 7.98 -0.67
N ILE A 136 7.37 7.26 0.21
CA ILE A 136 7.84 5.91 -0.07
C ILE A 136 7.28 4.95 0.98
N GLY A 137 6.78 3.79 0.54
CA GLY A 137 6.50 2.65 1.39
C GLY A 137 7.48 1.53 1.04
N SER A 138 8.28 1.04 2.00
CA SER A 138 9.33 0.08 1.72
C SER A 138 9.50 -0.91 2.85
N ASP A 139 9.22 -2.19 2.58
CA ASP A 139 9.18 -3.21 3.63
C ASP A 139 9.65 -4.60 3.18
N LEU A 140 10.07 -5.36 4.21
CA LEU A 140 10.25 -6.80 4.16
C LEU A 140 9.29 -7.43 5.19
N ALA A 141 8.20 -8.00 4.72
CA ALA A 141 7.24 -8.63 5.62
C ALA A 141 7.82 -9.90 6.23
N ARG A 142 7.78 -10.00 7.57
CA ARG A 142 8.35 -11.11 8.33
C ARG A 142 7.34 -11.64 9.33
N TYR A 143 6.93 -12.90 9.16
CA TYR A 143 6.01 -13.58 10.07
C TYR A 143 6.65 -14.79 10.75
N GLY A 144 7.89 -15.13 10.38
CA GLY A 144 8.59 -16.32 10.85
C GLY A 144 8.25 -17.59 10.04
N LEU A 145 9.16 -18.54 10.08
CA LEU A 145 9.02 -19.82 9.36
C LEU A 145 7.96 -20.72 10.03
N LYS A 146 7.22 -21.46 9.23
CA LYS A 146 6.18 -22.40 9.65
C LYS A 146 5.00 -21.77 10.41
N THR A 147 4.85 -20.45 10.32
CA THR A 147 3.70 -19.75 10.88
C THR A 147 2.57 -19.66 9.83
N PRO A 148 1.32 -19.41 10.25
CA PRO A 148 0.22 -19.17 9.30
C PRO A 148 0.44 -17.95 8.38
N GLY A 149 1.26 -16.99 8.81
CA GLY A 149 1.61 -15.80 8.03
C GLY A 149 2.74 -16.02 7.01
N GLU A 150 3.54 -17.08 7.14
CA GLU A 150 4.68 -17.33 6.24
C GLU A 150 4.33 -17.21 4.74
N PRO A 151 3.23 -17.80 4.24
CA PRO A 151 2.90 -17.74 2.81
C PRO A 151 2.39 -16.39 2.32
N THR A 152 2.21 -15.42 3.22
CA THR A 152 1.78 -14.06 2.85
C THR A 152 2.94 -13.08 2.76
N GLN A 153 4.16 -13.47 3.14
CA GLN A 153 5.34 -12.63 3.13
C GLN A 153 5.66 -12.09 1.72
N GLY A 154 6.34 -10.96 1.69
CA GLY A 154 6.86 -10.34 0.49
C GLY A 154 7.89 -9.29 0.85
N ALA A 155 8.56 -8.73 -0.15
CA ALA A 155 9.50 -7.64 -0.02
C ALA A 155 9.38 -6.70 -1.21
N GLY A 156 9.41 -5.39 -0.98
CA GLY A 156 9.33 -4.42 -2.04
C GLY A 156 9.12 -3.00 -1.55
N SER A 157 9.15 -2.09 -2.49
CA SER A 157 8.99 -0.66 -2.25
C SER A 157 8.15 -0.01 -3.34
N ILE A 158 7.26 0.87 -2.93
CA ILE A 158 6.54 1.80 -3.79
C ILE A 158 7.00 3.21 -3.46
N SER A 159 7.33 3.99 -4.48
CA SER A 159 7.67 5.40 -4.37
C SER A 159 6.69 6.24 -5.18
N LEU A 160 6.10 7.24 -4.55
CA LEU A 160 5.12 8.16 -5.14
C LEU A 160 5.71 9.57 -5.19
N MET A 161 5.60 10.24 -6.34
CA MET A 161 5.82 11.68 -6.44
C MET A 161 4.46 12.38 -6.43
N ILE A 162 4.27 13.28 -5.46
CA ILE A 162 3.05 14.06 -5.27
C ILE A 162 3.34 15.52 -5.64
N SER A 163 2.47 16.12 -6.43
CA SER A 163 2.58 17.50 -6.89
C SER A 163 1.20 18.13 -7.15
N ASN A 164 1.18 19.41 -7.46
CA ASN A 164 0.00 20.11 -7.96
C ASN A 164 -0.18 20.00 -9.49
N HIS A 165 0.58 19.12 -10.14
CA HIS A 165 0.48 18.75 -11.56
C HIS A 165 0.35 17.23 -11.69
N PRO A 166 -0.72 16.62 -11.15
CA PRO A 166 -0.91 15.18 -11.20
C PRO A 166 -1.01 14.69 -12.65
N ARG A 167 -0.47 13.51 -12.90
CA ARG A 167 -0.47 12.88 -14.23
C ARG A 167 -1.08 11.48 -14.22
N LEU A 168 -1.25 10.89 -13.04
CA LEU A 168 -1.84 9.57 -12.88
C LEU A 168 -3.22 9.65 -12.25
N ILE A 169 -3.32 10.31 -11.10
CA ILE A 169 -4.58 10.56 -10.40
C ILE A 169 -4.51 11.88 -9.63
N GLN A 170 -5.65 12.55 -9.55
CA GLN A 170 -5.88 13.70 -8.69
C GLN A 170 -6.71 13.29 -7.49
N PHE A 171 -6.25 13.57 -6.26
CA PHE A 171 -7.01 13.30 -5.05
C PHE A 171 -8.27 14.16 -4.99
N GLU A 172 -9.38 13.54 -4.60
CA GLU A 172 -10.63 14.24 -4.34
C GLU A 172 -10.66 14.76 -2.89
N PRO A 173 -11.38 15.85 -2.62
CA PRO A 173 -11.56 16.34 -1.24
C PRO A 173 -12.26 15.31 -0.36
N GLY A 174 -11.85 15.26 0.91
CA GLY A 174 -12.47 14.41 1.92
C GLY A 174 -11.84 13.03 2.04
N HIS A 175 -11.96 12.52 3.24
CA HIS A 175 -11.59 11.16 3.63
C HIS A 175 -12.45 10.73 4.82
N ALA A 176 -12.50 9.45 5.11
CA ALA A 176 -13.10 8.91 6.31
C ALA A 176 -12.12 8.01 7.03
N SER A 177 -11.77 8.39 8.24
CA SER A 177 -10.82 7.64 9.09
C SER A 177 -11.56 6.94 10.22
N TYR A 178 -11.01 5.82 10.67
CA TYR A 178 -11.47 5.07 11.82
C TYR A 178 -10.29 4.44 12.54
N SER A 179 -10.19 4.61 13.85
CA SER A 179 -9.10 4.05 14.66
C SER A 179 -9.62 3.45 15.96
N GLU A 180 -9.01 2.36 16.40
CA GLU A 180 -9.24 1.71 17.70
C GLU A 180 -7.91 1.16 18.20
N ASP A 181 -7.68 1.17 19.49
CA ASP A 181 -6.57 0.48 20.15
C ASP A 181 -6.91 -1.02 20.23
N ILE A 182 -6.28 -1.83 19.36
CA ILE A 182 -6.51 -3.27 19.26
C ILE A 182 -5.23 -4.05 19.00
N ASP A 183 -5.15 -5.25 19.53
CA ASP A 183 -4.03 -6.17 19.36
C ASP A 183 -4.36 -7.23 18.28
N ASP A 184 -4.54 -6.80 17.03
CA ASP A 184 -4.79 -7.70 15.91
C ASP A 184 -3.50 -8.21 15.26
N PHE A 185 -2.51 -7.32 15.15
CA PHE A 185 -1.14 -7.57 14.70
C PHE A 185 -0.25 -6.48 15.29
N TRP A 186 0.80 -6.86 16.00
CA TRP A 186 1.76 -5.91 16.57
C TRP A 186 3.13 -6.57 16.78
N ARG A 187 4.19 -5.79 16.85
CA ARG A 187 5.54 -6.30 17.10
C ARG A 187 6.23 -5.46 18.19
N PRO A 188 6.21 -5.90 19.47
CA PRO A 188 6.99 -5.29 20.53
C PRO A 188 8.50 -5.27 20.20
N ASP A 189 9.24 -4.35 20.81
CA ASP A 189 10.67 -4.15 20.54
C ASP A 189 11.54 -5.38 20.91
N ASP A 190 11.08 -6.23 21.83
CA ASP A 190 11.73 -7.48 22.23
C ASP A 190 11.38 -8.67 21.32
N GLN A 191 10.51 -8.48 20.34
CA GLN A 191 10.06 -9.55 19.45
C GLN A 191 10.70 -9.44 18.05
N LEU A 192 11.29 -10.55 17.59
CA LEU A 192 11.85 -10.65 16.24
C LEU A 192 10.75 -10.68 15.17
N PHE A 193 9.62 -11.31 15.47
CA PHE A 193 8.47 -11.47 14.59
C PHE A 193 7.21 -10.88 15.24
N PRO A 194 6.24 -10.40 14.42
CA PRO A 194 4.98 -9.90 14.94
C PRO A 194 4.15 -11.00 15.60
N LEU A 195 3.39 -10.60 16.60
CA LEU A 195 2.31 -11.36 17.18
C LEU A 195 1.03 -11.11 16.36
N VAL A 196 0.31 -12.18 16.01
CA VAL A 196 -0.83 -12.08 15.09
C VAL A 196 -2.01 -12.88 15.61
N SER A 197 -3.16 -12.24 15.72
CA SER A 197 -4.45 -12.89 15.92
C SER A 197 -5.23 -12.94 14.61
N GLY A 198 -4.92 -13.90 13.72
CA GLY A 198 -5.32 -13.90 12.31
C GLY A 198 -6.82 -13.82 12.06
N LYS A 199 -7.67 -14.49 12.88
CA LYS A 199 -9.13 -14.37 12.76
C LYS A 199 -9.60 -12.98 13.16
N TYR A 200 -9.13 -12.49 14.31
CA TYR A 200 -9.47 -11.15 14.82
C TYR A 200 -8.99 -10.04 13.89
N SER A 201 -7.77 -10.17 13.34
CA SER A 201 -7.25 -9.23 12.33
C SER A 201 -8.14 -9.19 11.07
N THR A 202 -8.61 -10.35 10.59
CA THR A 202 -9.56 -10.40 9.45
C THR A 202 -10.88 -9.69 9.78
N GLU A 203 -11.46 -9.96 10.95
CA GLU A 203 -12.72 -9.36 11.39
C GLU A 203 -12.57 -7.84 11.57
N SER A 204 -11.46 -7.38 12.17
CA SER A 204 -11.13 -5.97 12.34
C SER A 204 -10.96 -5.25 11.00
N TYR A 205 -10.17 -5.81 10.08
CA TYR A 205 -10.01 -5.26 8.73
C TYR A 205 -11.35 -5.03 8.02
N LEU A 206 -12.25 -6.05 8.03
CA LEU A 206 -13.56 -5.94 7.39
C LEU A 206 -14.51 -4.97 8.12
N LYS A 207 -14.44 -4.89 9.46
CA LYS A 207 -15.17 -3.92 10.28
C LYS A 207 -14.76 -2.50 9.92
N PHE A 208 -13.45 -2.24 9.85
CA PHE A 208 -12.89 -0.93 9.54
C PHE A 208 -13.22 -0.51 8.12
N PHE A 209 -13.15 -1.44 7.15
CA PHE A 209 -13.60 -1.16 5.79
C PHE A 209 -15.06 -0.72 5.74
N LYS A 210 -15.96 -1.47 6.35
CA LYS A 210 -17.40 -1.12 6.37
C LYS A 210 -17.63 0.27 6.92
N LYS A 211 -16.96 0.61 8.04
CA LYS A 211 -17.13 1.91 8.73
C LYS A 211 -16.61 3.06 7.87
N THR A 212 -15.37 2.96 7.38
CA THR A 212 -14.76 4.05 6.60
C THR A 212 -15.40 4.21 5.24
N PHE A 213 -15.73 3.12 4.54
CA PHE A 213 -16.40 3.17 3.24
C PHE A 213 -17.79 3.80 3.32
N GLN A 214 -18.60 3.43 4.33
CA GLN A 214 -19.91 4.02 4.50
C GLN A 214 -19.81 5.48 4.89
N ALA A 215 -18.98 5.82 5.89
CA ALA A 215 -18.80 7.20 6.34
C ALA A 215 -18.29 8.12 5.20
N TYR A 216 -17.39 7.61 4.35
CA TYR A 216 -16.90 8.34 3.18
C TYR A 216 -18.02 8.63 2.17
N LYS A 217 -18.80 7.61 1.82
CA LYS A 217 -19.94 7.79 0.90
C LYS A 217 -20.95 8.81 1.42
N ASP A 218 -21.29 8.71 2.71
CA ASP A 218 -22.26 9.62 3.34
C ASP A 218 -21.73 11.06 3.36
N SER A 219 -20.46 11.26 3.69
CA SER A 219 -19.86 12.60 3.76
C SER A 219 -19.67 13.27 2.40
N CYS A 220 -19.43 12.48 1.35
CA CYS A 220 -19.18 12.97 -0.01
C CYS A 220 -20.42 12.90 -0.92
N GLY A 221 -21.56 12.35 -0.44
CA GLY A 221 -22.76 12.14 -1.24
C GLY A 221 -22.57 11.13 -2.38
N LEU A 222 -21.71 10.13 -2.18
CA LEU A 222 -21.34 9.14 -3.19
C LEU A 222 -22.06 7.80 -2.98
N ASN A 223 -22.26 7.08 -4.07
CA ASN A 223 -22.73 5.70 -4.08
C ASN A 223 -21.62 4.74 -4.54
N THR A 224 -21.78 3.46 -4.27
CA THR A 224 -20.82 2.45 -4.75
C THR A 224 -20.70 2.44 -6.27
N SER A 225 -21.79 2.78 -6.99
CA SER A 225 -21.80 2.89 -8.44
C SER A 225 -20.89 3.99 -9.01
N ASP A 226 -20.50 4.98 -8.20
CA ASP A 226 -19.66 6.09 -8.63
C ASP A 226 -18.18 5.72 -8.73
N PHE A 227 -17.80 4.55 -8.19
CA PHE A 227 -16.43 4.04 -8.27
C PHE A 227 -16.25 3.12 -9.48
N LYS A 228 -15.28 3.42 -10.33
CA LYS A 228 -14.81 2.53 -11.39
C LYS A 228 -14.14 1.30 -10.79
N ALA A 229 -13.30 1.53 -9.79
CA ALA A 229 -12.54 0.51 -9.06
C ALA A 229 -12.33 0.93 -7.60
N ILE A 230 -12.02 -0.04 -6.74
CA ILE A 230 -11.54 0.21 -5.38
C ILE A 230 -10.24 -0.58 -5.19
N CYS A 231 -9.18 0.12 -4.80
CA CYS A 231 -7.92 -0.46 -4.36
C CYS A 231 -7.93 -0.68 -2.86
N TYR A 232 -7.44 -1.82 -2.43
CA TYR A 232 -7.41 -2.21 -1.02
C TYR A 232 -5.98 -2.44 -0.56
N HIS A 233 -5.69 -2.13 0.70
CA HIS A 233 -4.54 -2.74 1.34
C HIS A 233 -4.67 -4.26 1.30
N LEU A 234 -3.67 -4.96 0.78
CA LEU A 234 -3.69 -6.40 0.55
C LEU A 234 -2.62 -7.10 1.40
N PRO A 235 -2.90 -7.48 2.67
CA PRO A 235 -2.03 -8.39 3.41
C PRO A 235 -1.89 -9.74 2.71
N PHE A 236 -2.92 -10.14 2.01
CA PHE A 236 -3.01 -11.21 1.02
C PHE A 236 -4.25 -10.99 0.16
N THR A 237 -4.25 -11.52 -1.04
CA THR A 237 -5.28 -11.21 -2.05
C THR A 237 -6.71 -11.50 -1.58
N LYS A 238 -6.93 -12.64 -0.89
CA LYS A 238 -8.27 -13.02 -0.44
C LYS A 238 -8.87 -12.06 0.60
N MET A 239 -8.04 -11.31 1.34
CA MET A 239 -8.52 -10.30 2.29
C MET A 239 -9.21 -9.16 1.56
N GLY A 240 -8.56 -8.57 0.56
CA GLY A 240 -9.16 -7.52 -0.25
C GLY A 240 -10.37 -8.02 -1.05
N PHE A 241 -10.34 -9.27 -1.52
CA PHE A 241 -11.51 -9.87 -2.15
C PHE A 241 -12.74 -9.87 -1.24
N LYS A 242 -12.58 -10.22 0.05
CA LYS A 242 -13.68 -10.18 1.02
C LYS A 242 -14.22 -8.76 1.22
N ALA A 243 -13.35 -7.75 1.26
CA ALA A 243 -13.78 -6.35 1.35
C ALA A 243 -14.50 -5.90 0.07
N ASN A 244 -13.99 -6.32 -1.11
CA ASN A 244 -14.64 -6.02 -2.39
C ASN A 244 -16.04 -6.65 -2.49
N GLU A 245 -16.24 -7.88 -1.98
CA GLU A 245 -17.57 -8.50 -1.93
C GLU A 245 -18.54 -7.71 -1.02
N ILE A 246 -18.04 -7.11 0.07
CA ILE A 246 -18.86 -6.18 0.89
C ILE A 246 -19.25 -4.94 0.10
N ALA A 247 -18.36 -4.37 -0.71
CA ALA A 247 -18.69 -3.25 -1.58
C ALA A 247 -19.68 -3.63 -2.69
N CYS A 248 -19.63 -4.89 -3.16
CA CYS A 248 -20.54 -5.43 -4.17
C CYS A 248 -21.94 -5.77 -3.62
N ASP A 249 -22.08 -5.91 -2.30
CA ASP A 249 -23.34 -6.34 -1.69
C ASP A 249 -24.48 -5.39 -2.04
N HIS A 250 -25.63 -5.98 -2.43
CA HIS A 250 -26.84 -5.25 -2.88
C HIS A 250 -26.65 -4.32 -4.09
N GLN A 251 -25.52 -4.42 -4.84
CA GLN A 251 -25.32 -3.65 -6.07
C GLN A 251 -25.93 -4.36 -7.28
N PRO A 252 -26.34 -3.61 -8.34
CA PRO A 252 -26.71 -4.19 -9.62
C PRO A 252 -25.58 -5.06 -10.20
N ALA A 253 -25.94 -6.12 -10.93
CA ALA A 253 -24.99 -7.09 -11.48
C ALA A 253 -23.84 -6.45 -12.28
N ALA A 254 -24.13 -5.43 -13.09
CA ALA A 254 -23.10 -4.71 -13.86
C ALA A 254 -22.07 -3.99 -12.96
N ILE A 255 -22.50 -3.47 -11.82
CA ILE A 255 -21.60 -2.82 -10.85
C ILE A 255 -20.73 -3.87 -10.17
N GLN A 256 -21.34 -4.99 -9.74
CA GLN A 256 -20.59 -6.11 -9.13
C GLN A 256 -19.53 -6.65 -10.09
N GLU A 257 -19.89 -6.91 -11.34
CA GLU A 257 -18.98 -7.40 -12.39
C GLU A 257 -17.80 -6.44 -12.57
N ARG A 258 -18.07 -5.14 -12.71
CA ARG A 258 -17.06 -4.10 -12.87
C ARG A 258 -16.08 -4.07 -11.69
N LEU A 259 -16.59 -4.06 -10.44
CA LEU A 259 -15.76 -4.01 -9.25
C LEU A 259 -14.93 -5.29 -9.09
N ARG A 260 -15.49 -6.48 -9.34
CA ARG A 260 -14.75 -7.75 -9.28
C ARG A 260 -13.67 -7.85 -10.35
N THR A 261 -13.96 -7.41 -11.56
CA THR A 261 -12.99 -7.38 -12.67
C THR A 261 -11.81 -6.46 -12.31
N ASN A 262 -12.09 -5.22 -11.88
CA ASN A 262 -11.04 -4.28 -11.51
C ASN A 262 -10.28 -4.71 -10.25
N PHE A 263 -10.94 -5.34 -9.27
CA PHE A 263 -10.26 -5.96 -8.15
C PHE A 263 -9.25 -7.03 -8.61
N THR A 264 -9.65 -7.90 -9.53
CA THR A 264 -8.76 -8.94 -10.08
C THR A 264 -7.53 -8.34 -10.75
N LEU A 265 -7.71 -7.22 -11.49
CA LEU A 265 -6.60 -6.50 -12.11
C LEU A 265 -5.69 -5.84 -11.07
N SER A 266 -6.26 -5.26 -10.02
CA SER A 266 -5.51 -4.62 -8.93
C SER A 266 -4.69 -5.62 -8.10
N ALA A 267 -5.14 -6.86 -7.99
CA ALA A 267 -4.51 -7.89 -7.18
C ALA A 267 -3.39 -8.66 -7.89
N LYS A 268 -3.21 -8.50 -9.22
CA LYS A 268 -2.23 -9.30 -10.00
C LYS A 268 -0.81 -9.25 -9.46
N TYR A 269 -0.34 -8.07 -9.05
CA TYR A 269 1.03 -7.93 -8.56
C TYR A 269 1.16 -8.47 -7.13
N THR A 270 0.20 -8.20 -6.27
CA THR A 270 0.22 -8.73 -4.89
C THR A 270 0.22 -10.26 -4.87
N ARG A 271 -0.50 -10.93 -5.78
CA ARG A 271 -0.48 -12.40 -5.91
C ARG A 271 0.92 -12.98 -6.14
N ARG A 272 1.84 -12.19 -6.73
CA ARG A 272 3.19 -12.61 -7.10
C ARG A 272 4.27 -12.03 -6.20
N VAL A 273 4.05 -10.87 -5.62
CA VAL A 273 5.03 -10.19 -4.75
C VAL A 273 4.85 -10.57 -3.29
N GLY A 274 3.61 -10.78 -2.86
CA GLY A 274 3.24 -10.96 -1.45
C GLY A 274 2.93 -9.63 -0.78
N ASN A 275 2.82 -9.66 0.56
CA ASN A 275 2.62 -8.47 1.37
C ASN A 275 3.91 -7.64 1.44
N ILE A 276 3.83 -6.38 1.08
CA ILE A 276 4.90 -5.38 1.26
C ILE A 276 4.47 -4.29 2.24
N TYR A 277 3.67 -4.67 3.23
CA TYR A 277 3.16 -3.83 4.33
C TYR A 277 2.68 -2.46 3.85
N THR A 278 3.43 -1.39 4.16
CA THR A 278 3.06 0.00 3.84
C THR A 278 2.83 0.24 2.35
N GLY A 279 3.54 -0.48 1.47
CA GLY A 279 3.40 -0.37 0.02
C GLY A 279 2.23 -1.14 -0.59
N SER A 280 1.58 -2.08 0.15
CA SER A 280 0.65 -3.05 -0.44
C SER A 280 -0.59 -2.42 -1.10
N LEU A 281 -1.18 -1.37 -0.53
CA LEU A 281 -2.28 -0.63 -1.17
C LEU A 281 -1.84 -0.02 -2.50
N TRP A 282 -0.67 0.58 -2.52
CA TRP A 282 -0.16 1.30 -3.68
C TRP A 282 0.40 0.36 -4.76
N LEU A 283 0.82 -0.85 -4.36
CA LEU A 283 1.09 -1.95 -5.29
C LEU A 283 -0.19 -2.41 -5.99
N SER A 284 -1.31 -2.48 -5.24
CA SER A 284 -2.63 -2.75 -5.79
C SER A 284 -3.04 -1.68 -6.81
N PHE A 285 -2.83 -0.40 -6.50
CA PHE A 285 -3.06 0.71 -7.43
C PHE A 285 -2.16 0.61 -8.67
N LEU A 286 -0.86 0.41 -8.52
CA LEU A 286 0.07 0.23 -9.65
C LEU A 286 -0.37 -0.93 -10.55
N SER A 287 -0.75 -2.06 -9.95
CA SER A 287 -1.27 -3.22 -10.70
C SER A 287 -2.53 -2.85 -11.49
N LEU A 288 -3.44 -2.10 -10.88
CA LEU A 288 -4.68 -1.66 -11.51
C LEU A 288 -4.41 -0.78 -12.72
N VAL A 289 -3.59 0.27 -12.59
CA VAL A 289 -3.32 1.20 -13.71
C VAL A 289 -2.50 0.57 -14.84
N LYS A 290 -1.69 -0.44 -14.53
CA LYS A 290 -0.90 -1.17 -15.56
C LYS A 290 -1.73 -2.21 -16.32
N ASN A 291 -2.81 -2.71 -15.74
CA ASN A 291 -3.59 -3.80 -16.32
C ASN A 291 -5.05 -3.42 -16.65
N GLY A 292 -5.54 -2.32 -16.15
CA GLY A 292 -6.89 -1.81 -16.38
C GLY A 292 -6.94 -0.76 -17.49
N THR A 293 -8.17 -0.38 -17.84
CA THR A 293 -8.45 0.72 -18.77
C THR A 293 -9.32 1.75 -18.07
N PHE A 294 -8.88 3.00 -18.14
CA PHE A 294 -9.52 4.12 -17.47
C PHE A 294 -9.76 5.26 -18.45
N GLU A 295 -10.84 5.98 -18.21
CA GLU A 295 -11.17 7.23 -18.89
C GLU A 295 -10.93 8.40 -17.92
N LEU A 296 -10.83 9.60 -18.49
CA LEU A 296 -10.72 10.83 -17.69
C LEU A 296 -11.94 10.91 -16.75
N ASP A 297 -11.72 11.33 -15.51
CA ASP A 297 -12.72 11.41 -14.45
C ASP A 297 -13.21 10.05 -13.86
N ASP A 298 -12.70 8.91 -14.33
CA ASP A 298 -12.96 7.63 -13.64
C ASP A 298 -12.49 7.71 -12.19
N ARG A 299 -13.39 7.42 -11.24
CA ARG A 299 -13.09 7.48 -9.80
C ARG A 299 -12.56 6.15 -9.28
N ILE A 300 -11.43 6.20 -8.60
CA ILE A 300 -10.83 5.07 -7.91
C ILE A 300 -10.92 5.32 -6.40
N GLY A 301 -11.52 4.39 -5.66
CA GLY A 301 -11.52 4.37 -4.20
C GLY A 301 -10.24 3.73 -3.66
N PHE A 302 -9.80 4.15 -2.48
CA PHE A 302 -8.62 3.61 -1.79
C PHE A 302 -9.00 3.28 -0.35
N PHE A 303 -8.79 2.04 0.04
CA PHE A 303 -8.93 1.59 1.41
C PHE A 303 -7.57 1.21 1.98
N SER A 304 -7.07 2.03 2.88
CA SER A 304 -5.84 1.80 3.64
C SER A 304 -6.16 1.26 5.02
N TYR A 305 -5.34 0.33 5.51
CA TYR A 305 -5.46 -0.26 6.83
C TYR A 305 -4.07 -0.52 7.41
N GLY A 306 -3.83 -0.05 8.61
CA GLY A 306 -2.68 -0.40 9.45
C GLY A 306 -3.19 -1.08 10.72
N SER A 307 -2.66 -2.26 11.02
CA SER A 307 -2.99 -2.99 12.24
C SER A 307 -2.61 -2.21 13.49
N GLY A 308 -3.34 -2.44 14.61
CA GLY A 308 -3.13 -1.74 15.86
C GLY A 308 -4.27 -0.85 16.36
N ALA A 309 -5.20 -0.24 15.62
CA ALA A 309 -5.31 -0.14 14.18
C ALA A 309 -5.85 1.22 13.75
N VAL A 310 -5.54 1.60 12.55
CA VAL A 310 -6.11 2.75 11.85
C VAL A 310 -6.51 2.36 10.42
N ALA A 311 -7.62 2.91 9.94
CA ALA A 311 -8.02 2.80 8.54
C ALA A 311 -8.48 4.12 7.99
N GLU A 312 -8.33 4.26 6.68
CA GLU A 312 -8.82 5.42 5.95
C GLU A 312 -9.39 4.99 4.60
N PHE A 313 -10.50 5.61 4.22
CA PHE A 313 -11.05 5.53 2.88
C PHE A 313 -11.09 6.93 2.25
N PHE A 314 -10.59 7.03 1.03
CA PHE A 314 -10.57 8.24 0.20
C PHE A 314 -10.68 7.88 -1.27
N SER A 315 -10.80 8.86 -2.15
CA SER A 315 -10.81 8.62 -3.59
C SER A 315 -9.96 9.62 -4.36
N ALA A 316 -9.72 9.24 -5.61
CA ALA A 316 -9.06 10.07 -6.60
C ALA A 316 -9.66 9.82 -7.99
N LYS A 317 -9.47 10.77 -8.89
CA LYS A 317 -9.87 10.67 -10.30
C LYS A 317 -8.66 10.53 -11.20
N VAL A 318 -8.82 9.75 -12.26
CA VAL A 318 -7.82 9.60 -13.33
C VAL A 318 -7.76 10.84 -14.20
#